data_5bedcf728d8e484b3ee4f7154bd86594
#
_entry.id   5bedcf728d8e484b3ee4f7154bd86594
#
_cell.length_a   1.000
_cell.length_b   1.000
_cell.length_c   1.000
_cell.angle_alpha   90.00
_cell.angle_beta   90.00
_cell.angle_gamma   90.00
#
_symmetry.space_group_name_H-M   'P 1'
#
loop_
_entity.id
_entity.type
_entity.pdbx_description
1 polymer ?
#
loop_
_entity_poly.entity_id
_entity_poly.type
_entity_poly.pdbx_seq_one_letter_code
_entity_poly.pdbx_strand_id
1 'polypeptide(L)' 'MKNNNQYYKKNGNESETVFVVTRDTRRTSDRNFTSEHDARLEADYWIRICREYDPRSKVAIVKTDKPKRIR' A
#
# COMPACT_ATOMS: atom_id res chain seq x y z
N MET A 1 -20.93 5.98 -6.23
CA MET A 1 -20.35 5.78 -6.00
C MET A 1 -19.73 5.89 -5.45
N LYS A 2 -19.65 6.07 -5.41
CA LYS A 2 -18.99 6.20 -4.98
C LYS A 2 -18.02 5.92 -4.90
N ASN A 3 -17.69 5.86 -5.27
CA ASN A 3 -16.88 5.54 -5.25
C ASN A 3 -16.05 5.28 -5.08
N ASN A 4 -15.85 5.36 -5.07
CA ASN A 4 -15.21 5.08 -5.14
C ASN A 4 -14.07 4.92 -4.99
N ASN A 5 -13.88 5.31 -4.73
CA ASN A 5 -12.49 5.39 -4.93
C ASN A 5 -11.77 5.38 -3.65
N GLN A 6 -11.86 4.28 -3.03
CA GLN A 6 -11.33 4.11 -1.72
C GLN A 6 -9.82 3.97 -1.71
N TYR A 7 -9.20 3.90 -2.89
CA TYR A 7 -7.77 3.66 -2.93
C TYR A 7 -6.94 4.92 -3.03
N TYR A 8 -7.55 6.04 -3.34
CA TYR A 8 -6.82 7.27 -3.22
C TYR A 8 -7.77 8.45 -3.22
N LYS A 9 -7.25 9.59 -2.80
CA LYS A 9 -8.03 10.80 -2.69
C LYS A 9 -7.75 11.68 -3.87
N LYS A 10 -8.76 11.93 -4.65
CA LYS A 10 -8.59 12.66 -5.85
C LYS A 10 -8.41 14.12 -5.64
N ASN A 11 -9.06 14.68 -4.69
CA ASN A 11 -8.99 16.11 -4.52
C ASN A 11 -7.75 16.53 -3.77
N GLY A 12 -6.79 15.64 -3.66
CA GLY A 12 -5.52 16.04 -3.11
C GLY A 12 -5.49 16.25 -1.63
N ASN A 13 -6.38 15.67 -0.93
CA ASN A 13 -6.38 15.80 0.52
C ASN A 13 -5.25 14.98 1.08
N GLU A 14 -4.06 15.56 1.11
CA GLU A 14 -2.88 14.82 1.47
C GLU A 14 -2.69 14.69 2.95
N SER A 15 -3.50 15.38 3.74
CA SER A 15 -3.43 15.20 5.17
C SER A 15 -4.10 13.90 5.60
N GLU A 16 -4.81 13.26 4.70
CA GLU A 16 -5.48 12.03 5.05
C GLU A 16 -4.51 10.87 5.02
N THR A 17 -4.51 10.09 6.09
CA THR A 17 -3.60 8.97 6.23
C THR A 17 -4.07 7.79 5.41
N VAL A 18 -3.14 7.18 4.71
CA VAL A 18 -3.40 5.99 3.93
C VAL A 18 -2.33 4.94 4.24
N PHE A 19 -2.54 3.76 3.72
CA PHE A 19 -1.62 2.64 3.90
C PHE A 19 -1.08 2.22 2.55
N VAL A 20 0.24 2.13 2.44
CA VAL A 20 0.91 1.76 1.21
C VAL A 20 1.68 0.47 1.46
N VAL A 21 1.46 -0.51 0.60
CA VAL A 21 2.20 -1.76 0.71
C VAL A 21 3.51 -1.62 -0.05
N THR A 22 4.59 -2.00 0.59
CA THR A 22 5.92 -1.88 -0.02
C THR A 22 6.62 -3.22 -0.01
N ARG A 23 7.54 -3.35 -0.94
CA ARG A 23 8.47 -4.45 -1.02
C ARG A 23 9.86 -3.85 -1.16
N ASP A 24 10.69 -4.10 -0.15
CA ASP A 24 12.03 -3.53 -0.11
C ASP A 24 11.98 -2.01 -0.28
N THR A 25 11.08 -1.38 0.46
CA THR A 25 10.83 0.05 0.56
C THR A 25 10.17 0.69 -0.66
N ARG A 26 9.90 -0.08 -1.71
CA ARG A 26 9.21 0.42 -2.89
C ARG A 26 7.78 -0.08 -2.90
N ARG A 27 6.86 0.74 -3.37
CA ARG A 27 5.46 0.33 -3.38
C ARG A 27 5.24 -0.83 -4.36
N THR A 28 4.33 -1.72 -3.98
CA THR A 28 4.03 -2.89 -4.80
C THR A 28 3.01 -2.57 -5.88
N SER A 29 2.29 -1.47 -5.73
CA SER A 29 1.29 -1.04 -6.71
C SER A 29 1.09 0.45 -6.53
N ASP A 30 0.25 1.05 -7.36
CA ASP A 30 -0.06 2.46 -7.21
C ASP A 30 -1.26 2.69 -6.30
N ARG A 31 -1.66 1.70 -5.55
CA ARG A 31 -2.81 1.82 -4.65
C ARG A 31 -2.41 2.42 -3.32
N ASN A 32 -3.22 3.33 -2.85
CA ASN A 32 -3.11 3.90 -1.51
C ASN A 32 -4.36 3.47 -0.76
N PHE A 33 -4.21 2.50 0.12
CA PHE A 33 -5.36 1.93 0.79
C PHE A 33 -5.82 2.83 1.92
N THR A 34 -7.12 2.97 2.08
CA THR A 34 -7.68 3.75 3.18
C THR A 34 -7.89 2.91 4.42
N SER A 35 -7.81 1.60 4.30
CA SER A 35 -8.01 0.70 5.42
C SER A 35 -6.81 -0.22 5.53
N GLU A 36 -6.39 -0.46 6.77
CA GLU A 36 -5.28 -1.36 7.00
C GLU A 36 -5.64 -2.79 6.61
N HIS A 37 -6.91 -3.13 6.75
CA HIS A 37 -7.36 -4.47 6.37
C HIS A 37 -7.09 -4.73 4.88
N ASP A 38 -7.45 -3.77 4.04
CA ASP A 38 -7.24 -3.94 2.61
C ASP A 38 -5.76 -3.97 2.25
N ALA A 39 -4.97 -3.14 2.91
CA ALA A 39 -3.53 -3.16 2.69
C ALA A 39 -2.95 -4.50 3.10
N ARG A 40 -3.48 -5.09 4.16
CA ARG A 40 -3.00 -6.37 4.64
C ARG A 40 -3.25 -7.47 3.62
N LEU A 41 -4.37 -7.41 2.93
CA LEU A 41 -4.65 -8.42 1.91
C LEU A 41 -3.60 -8.38 0.80
N GLU A 42 -3.24 -7.20 0.37
CA GLU A 42 -2.20 -7.08 -0.64
C GLU A 42 -0.84 -7.47 -0.07
N ALA A 43 -0.55 -7.08 1.15
CA ALA A 43 0.73 -7.45 1.77
C ALA A 43 0.85 -8.96 1.89
N ASP A 44 -0.22 -9.64 2.28
CA ASP A 44 -0.18 -11.10 2.41
C ASP A 44 0.09 -11.77 1.08
N TYR A 45 -0.48 -11.23 0.01
CA TYR A 45 -0.21 -11.73 -1.33
C TYR A 45 1.28 -11.65 -1.64
N TRP A 46 1.90 -10.50 -1.38
CA TRP A 46 3.32 -10.32 -1.68
C TRP A 46 4.21 -11.12 -0.75
N ILE A 47 3.80 -11.27 0.52
CA ILE A 47 4.56 -12.09 1.45
C ILE A 47 4.64 -13.51 0.93
N ARG A 48 3.51 -14.02 0.42
CA ARG A 48 3.48 -15.39 -0.10
C ARG A 48 4.40 -15.53 -1.31
N ILE A 49 4.35 -14.57 -2.21
CA ILE A 49 5.18 -14.61 -3.39
C ILE A 49 6.66 -14.52 -3.03
N CYS A 50 7.00 -13.61 -2.14
CA CYS A 50 8.40 -13.42 -1.75
C CYS A 50 8.94 -14.65 -1.03
N ARG A 51 8.10 -15.29 -0.22
CA ARG A 51 8.55 -16.49 0.48
C ARG A 51 8.98 -17.55 -0.51
N GLU A 52 8.30 -17.61 -1.64
CA GLU A 52 8.58 -18.62 -2.64
C GLU A 52 9.76 -18.25 -3.52
N TYR A 53 9.83 -17.00 -3.96
CA TYR A 53 10.75 -16.60 -5.01
C TYR A 53 11.89 -15.71 -4.57
N ASP A 54 11.72 -15.01 -3.45
CA ASP A 54 12.73 -14.08 -2.98
C ASP A 54 12.61 -13.90 -1.48
N PRO A 55 13.04 -14.91 -0.72
CA PRO A 55 12.80 -14.88 0.73
C PRO A 55 13.53 -13.76 1.47
N ARG A 56 14.42 -13.05 0.80
CA ARG A 56 15.11 -11.93 1.44
C ARG A 56 14.34 -10.64 1.34
N SER A 57 13.35 -10.57 0.45
CA SER A 57 12.56 -9.37 0.30
C SER A 57 11.71 -9.14 1.53
N LYS A 58 11.51 -7.87 1.84
CA LYS A 58 10.73 -7.49 3.00
C LYS A 58 9.50 -6.73 2.56
N VAL A 59 8.35 -7.23 2.96
CA VAL A 59 7.07 -6.61 2.66
C VAL A 59 6.60 -5.88 3.90
N ALA A 60 6.13 -4.66 3.72
CA ALA A 60 5.67 -3.85 4.84
C ALA A 60 4.45 -3.05 4.44
N ILE A 61 3.71 -2.62 5.44
CA ILE A 61 2.59 -1.69 5.28
C ILE A 61 3.03 -0.38 5.90
N VAL A 62 3.07 0.68 5.11
CA VAL A 62 3.51 1.98 5.57
C VAL A 62 2.30 2.87 5.72
N LYS A 63 2.09 3.37 6.93
CA LYS A 63 1.01 4.29 7.22
C LYS A 63 1.57 5.69 7.04
N THR A 64 0.98 6.44 6.13
CA THR A 64 1.55 7.74 5.77
C THR A 64 0.47 8.71 5.31
N ASP A 65 0.69 9.98 5.54
CA ASP A 65 -0.14 11.02 4.97
C ASP A 65 0.53 11.63 3.73
N LYS A 66 1.64 11.06 3.29
CA LYS A 66 2.35 11.54 2.12
C LYS A 66 2.70 10.40 1.18
N PRO A 67 1.67 9.76 0.63
CA PRO A 67 1.90 8.55 -0.17
C PRO A 67 2.73 8.79 -1.42
N LYS A 68 2.75 10.03 -1.91
CA LYS A 68 3.53 10.31 -3.11
C LYS A 68 5.03 10.19 -2.89
N ARG A 69 5.46 10.20 -1.64
CA ARG A 69 6.88 10.04 -1.34
C ARG A 69 7.34 8.60 -1.43
N ILE A 70 6.41 7.66 -1.46
CA ILE A 70 6.76 6.26 -1.57
C ILE A 70 6.69 5.88 -3.04
N ARG A 71 7.81 5.46 -3.57
CA ARG A 71 7.91 5.14 -4.99
C ARG A 71 7.88 3.68 -5.28
#